data_845216913accf0bbfa92201973efe755
#
_entry.id   845216913accf0bbfa92201973efe755
#
_cell.length_a   1.000
_cell.length_b   1.000
_cell.length_c   1.000
_cell.angle_alpha   90.00
_cell.angle_beta   90.00
_cell.angle_gamma   90.00
#
_symmetry.space_group_name_H-M   'P 1'
#
loop_
_entity.id
_entity.type
_entity.pdbx_description
1 polymer ?
#
loop_
_entity_poly.entity_id
_entity_poly.type
_entity_poly.pdbx_seq_one_letter_code
_entity_poly.pdbx_strand_id
1 'polypeptide(L)'
;MLTITLLGTAATMPLPERALTAAVAECGGHSLLLDCGEGTQTAARRAGVNLMRADAICLTHYHGDHIFGLPGLLQTLGAQGRTRPLVLLGPEGLLEVWRAVYALTGPLPYAVKPLVCRAGQPVALDALSDGWPAGATLLPVATKHRVRSLGYRLDLPRAGRFDPEKARALGVPVTQWRLLQRGQAVPLAERMVQPTEVLGAPRKGLRFVFSGDSAPCPALEQAAQGADLLLCDATYALPEQQEQAAQWGHSTFGQSAALAAKAGVKRLWLVHYSPMITDPEQHLAQAQSIFSAAECGFDGKRITLHYEENEE
;
A
#
# COMPACT_ATOMS: atom_id res chain seq x y z
N MET A 1 -13.97 -1.36 3.15
CA MET A 1 -12.96 -1.33 4.23
C MET A 1 -11.59 -1.70 3.65
N LEU A 2 -10.52 -1.13 4.19
CA LEU A 2 -9.14 -1.40 3.82
C LEU A 2 -8.35 -1.66 5.10
N THR A 3 -7.74 -2.84 5.21
CA THR A 3 -6.92 -3.20 6.37
C THR A 3 -5.44 -3.07 6.02
N ILE A 4 -4.69 -2.32 6.83
CA ILE A 4 -3.24 -2.17 6.71
C ILE A 4 -2.60 -2.86 7.90
N THR A 5 -1.60 -3.71 7.63
CA THR A 5 -0.82 -4.41 8.66
C THR A 5 0.67 -4.18 8.39
N LEU A 6 1.39 -3.68 9.38
CA LEU A 6 2.85 -3.62 9.35
C LEU A 6 3.43 -5.01 9.63
N LEU A 7 4.33 -5.48 8.79
CA LEU A 7 5.04 -6.73 8.99
C LEU A 7 6.45 -6.51 9.53
N GLY A 8 7.07 -5.39 9.15
CA GLY A 8 8.39 -5.01 9.61
C GLY A 8 8.58 -3.51 9.55
N THR A 9 9.34 -2.99 10.50
CA THR A 9 9.54 -1.54 10.69
C THR A 9 11.02 -1.15 10.86
N ALA A 10 11.95 -2.11 10.75
CA ALA A 10 13.38 -1.85 10.79
C ALA A 10 13.92 -1.40 9.44
N ALA A 11 14.90 -0.51 9.49
CA ALA A 11 15.78 -0.12 8.38
C ALA A 11 17.06 -0.93 8.41
N THR A 12 17.69 -1.15 7.26
CA THR A 12 19.05 -1.62 7.05
C THR A 12 19.29 -3.08 7.51
N MET A 13 19.02 -3.42 8.77
CA MET A 13 19.26 -4.75 9.34
C MET A 13 18.12 -5.18 10.26
N PRO A 14 17.77 -6.48 10.28
CA PRO A 14 16.75 -6.96 11.19
C PRO A 14 17.23 -6.92 12.62
N LEU A 15 16.30 -6.68 13.55
CA LEU A 15 16.54 -6.77 14.99
C LEU A 15 15.70 -7.94 15.56
N PRO A 16 16.04 -8.50 16.74
CA PRO A 16 15.30 -9.61 17.32
C PRO A 16 13.77 -9.35 17.41
N GLU A 17 13.39 -8.10 17.74
CA GLU A 17 11.98 -7.69 17.94
C GLU A 17 11.42 -6.86 16.78
N ARG A 18 12.20 -6.69 15.70
CA ARG A 18 11.80 -5.83 14.58
C ARG A 18 12.30 -6.38 13.25
N ALA A 19 11.38 -6.87 12.41
CA ALA A 19 11.66 -7.32 11.06
C ALA A 19 11.93 -6.14 10.11
N LEU A 20 12.56 -6.42 8.98
CA LEU A 20 12.80 -5.44 7.93
C LEU A 20 11.52 -5.01 7.24
N THR A 21 11.57 -3.85 6.60
CA THR A 21 10.43 -3.13 6.04
C THR A 21 9.54 -4.01 5.17
N ALA A 22 8.29 -4.13 5.59
CA ALA A 22 7.21 -4.70 4.80
C ALA A 22 5.85 -4.31 5.40
N ALA A 23 4.85 -4.11 4.56
CA ALA A 23 3.47 -3.87 4.98
C ALA A 23 2.49 -4.58 4.03
N VAL A 24 1.28 -4.86 4.51
CA VAL A 24 0.23 -5.46 3.68
C VAL A 24 -1.02 -4.58 3.71
N ALA A 25 -1.57 -4.33 2.53
CA ALA A 25 -2.86 -3.69 2.34
C ALA A 25 -3.88 -4.70 1.84
N GLU A 26 -4.95 -4.96 2.61
CA GLU A 26 -5.96 -5.98 2.32
C GLU A 26 -7.35 -5.35 2.09
N CYS A 27 -8.01 -5.76 1.02
CA CYS A 27 -9.37 -5.33 0.68
C CYS A 27 -10.15 -6.46 0.00
N GLY A 28 -11.32 -6.84 0.54
CA GLY A 28 -12.24 -7.75 -0.13
C GLY A 28 -11.70 -9.16 -0.45
N GLY A 29 -10.69 -9.62 0.29
CA GLY A 29 -10.04 -10.92 0.03
C GLY A 29 -8.81 -10.85 -0.87
N HIS A 30 -8.47 -9.66 -1.35
CA HIS A 30 -7.29 -9.31 -2.14
C HIS A 30 -6.26 -8.63 -1.27
N SER A 31 -4.98 -8.71 -1.64
CA SER A 31 -3.94 -7.96 -0.92
C SER A 31 -2.76 -7.55 -1.81
N LEU A 32 -2.12 -6.47 -1.39
CA LEU A 32 -0.84 -6.00 -1.91
C LEU A 32 0.18 -6.11 -0.78
N LEU A 33 1.31 -6.76 -1.05
CA LEU A 33 2.49 -6.70 -0.19
C LEU A 33 3.36 -5.54 -0.65
N LEU A 34 3.67 -4.63 0.25
CA LEU A 34 4.51 -3.45 0.03
C LEU A 34 5.88 -3.74 0.63
N ASP A 35 6.88 -3.85 -0.18
CA ASP A 35 8.22 -4.37 0.10
C ASP A 35 8.23 -5.80 0.66
N CYS A 36 9.41 -6.40 0.68
CA CYS A 36 9.61 -7.78 1.13
C CYS A 36 11.03 -7.95 1.70
N GLY A 37 11.30 -7.29 2.83
CA GLY A 37 12.56 -7.43 3.54
C GLY A 37 12.74 -8.85 4.09
N GLU A 38 13.95 -9.15 4.54
CA GLU A 38 14.25 -10.42 5.20
C GLU A 38 13.31 -10.63 6.40
N GLY A 39 12.80 -11.85 6.56
CA GLY A 39 11.88 -12.19 7.65
C GLY A 39 10.41 -11.89 7.38
N THR A 40 10.04 -11.23 6.27
CA THR A 40 8.64 -10.88 5.93
C THR A 40 7.68 -12.06 6.03
N GLN A 41 8.05 -13.25 5.56
CA GLN A 41 7.17 -14.44 5.65
C GLN A 41 6.92 -14.88 7.10
N THR A 42 7.91 -14.76 7.97
CA THR A 42 7.75 -15.10 9.40
C THR A 42 6.92 -14.04 10.11
N ALA A 43 7.17 -12.77 9.83
CA ALA A 43 6.41 -11.65 10.35
C ALA A 43 4.92 -11.71 9.93
N ALA A 44 4.64 -12.06 8.67
CA ALA A 44 3.26 -12.27 8.20
C ALA A 44 2.54 -13.38 8.97
N ARG A 45 3.22 -14.50 9.25
CA ARG A 45 2.63 -15.58 10.07
C ARG A 45 2.35 -15.13 11.50
N ARG A 46 3.27 -14.41 12.13
CA ARG A 46 3.09 -13.85 13.48
C ARG A 46 1.91 -12.87 13.52
N ALA A 47 1.76 -12.02 12.50
CA ALA A 47 0.66 -11.07 12.37
C ALA A 47 -0.67 -11.70 11.91
N GLY A 48 -0.73 -13.01 11.61
CA GLY A 48 -1.91 -13.68 11.10
C GLY A 48 -2.31 -13.24 9.69
N VAL A 49 -1.35 -12.74 8.89
CA VAL A 49 -1.58 -12.30 7.50
C VAL A 49 -1.35 -13.47 6.54
N ASN A 50 -2.32 -13.68 5.66
CA ASN A 50 -2.24 -14.75 4.66
C ASN A 50 -1.71 -14.22 3.31
N LEU A 51 -0.40 -14.32 3.09
CA LEU A 51 0.24 -13.88 1.85
C LEU A 51 -0.13 -14.74 0.61
N MET A 52 -0.79 -15.89 0.77
CA MET A 52 -1.40 -16.62 -0.35
C MET A 52 -2.46 -15.79 -1.10
N ARG A 53 -3.01 -14.74 -0.46
CA ARG A 53 -3.98 -13.82 -1.06
C ARG A 53 -3.34 -12.66 -1.82
N ALA A 54 -2.02 -12.49 -1.76
CA ALA A 54 -1.34 -11.41 -2.44
C ALA A 54 -1.56 -11.50 -3.96
N ASP A 55 -2.09 -10.45 -4.55
CA ASP A 55 -2.20 -10.30 -6.00
C ASP A 55 -0.92 -9.72 -6.57
N ALA A 56 -0.26 -8.87 -5.78
CA ALA A 56 1.01 -8.28 -6.15
C ALA A 56 1.94 -8.07 -4.95
N ILE A 57 3.24 -8.05 -5.25
CA ILE A 57 4.31 -7.52 -4.41
C ILE A 57 4.79 -6.22 -5.06
N CYS A 58 4.74 -5.12 -4.31
CA CYS A 58 5.06 -3.78 -4.78
C CYS A 58 6.38 -3.34 -4.14
N LEU A 59 7.48 -3.40 -4.89
CA LEU A 59 8.80 -3.01 -4.43
C LEU A 59 9.00 -1.52 -4.60
N THR A 60 9.41 -0.84 -3.54
CA THR A 60 9.72 0.60 -3.59
C THR A 60 11.04 0.84 -4.29
N HIS A 61 12.05 0.06 -3.97
CA HIS A 61 13.39 0.08 -4.56
C HIS A 61 14.11 -1.25 -4.27
N TYR A 62 15.42 -1.35 -4.55
CA TYR A 62 16.12 -2.63 -4.55
C TYR A 62 17.26 -2.72 -3.54
N HIS A 63 17.22 -1.95 -2.44
CA HIS A 63 18.09 -2.22 -1.29
C HIS A 63 17.69 -3.55 -0.64
N GLY A 64 18.66 -4.22 -0.02
CA GLY A 64 18.48 -5.57 0.51
C GLY A 64 17.40 -5.67 1.56
N ASP A 65 17.27 -4.68 2.42
CA ASP A 65 16.27 -4.60 3.48
C ASP A 65 14.82 -4.47 2.95
N HIS A 66 14.64 -4.24 1.65
CA HIS A 66 13.33 -4.21 0.99
C HIS A 66 13.05 -5.42 0.09
N ILE A 67 14.07 -6.23 -0.27
CA ILE A 67 13.88 -7.30 -1.27
C ILE A 67 14.41 -8.68 -0.87
N PHE A 68 15.28 -8.81 0.15
CA PHE A 68 15.94 -10.09 0.44
C PHE A 68 15.00 -11.18 0.97
N GLY A 69 13.77 -10.83 1.39
CA GLY A 69 12.73 -11.80 1.71
C GLY A 69 12.08 -12.46 0.49
N LEU A 70 12.23 -11.89 -0.73
CA LEU A 70 11.54 -12.36 -1.93
C LEU A 70 11.81 -13.83 -2.26
N PRO A 71 13.06 -14.32 -2.37
CA PRO A 71 13.31 -15.69 -2.76
C PRO A 71 12.63 -16.70 -1.83
N GLY A 72 12.77 -16.51 -0.52
CA GLY A 72 12.15 -17.38 0.48
C GLY A 72 10.63 -17.31 0.47
N LEU A 73 10.05 -16.12 0.34
CA LEU A 73 8.60 -15.95 0.24
C LEU A 73 8.04 -16.64 -0.99
N LEU A 74 8.63 -16.44 -2.17
CA LEU A 74 8.15 -17.03 -3.41
C LEU A 74 8.15 -18.56 -3.38
N GLN A 75 9.22 -19.18 -2.84
CA GLN A 75 9.27 -20.61 -2.64
C GLN A 75 8.23 -21.08 -1.61
N THR A 76 8.03 -20.36 -0.52
CA THR A 76 7.02 -20.69 0.49
C THR A 76 5.61 -20.68 -0.09
N LEU A 77 5.27 -19.68 -0.93
CA LEU A 77 3.97 -19.62 -1.62
C LEU A 77 3.78 -20.83 -2.55
N GLY A 78 4.84 -21.23 -3.27
CA GLY A 78 4.82 -22.43 -4.11
C GLY A 78 4.62 -23.71 -3.30
N ALA A 79 5.36 -23.88 -2.21
CA ALA A 79 5.26 -25.02 -1.31
C ALA A 79 3.87 -25.13 -0.63
N GLN A 80 3.18 -23.99 -0.44
CA GLN A 80 1.80 -23.94 0.06
C GLN A 80 0.74 -24.17 -1.03
N GLY A 81 1.13 -24.51 -2.25
CA GLY A 81 0.23 -24.86 -3.34
C GLY A 81 -0.35 -23.66 -4.11
N ARG A 82 0.34 -22.51 -4.12
CA ARG A 82 -0.07 -21.40 -4.98
C ARG A 82 0.01 -21.79 -6.45
N THR A 83 -1.08 -21.58 -7.18
CA THR A 83 -1.15 -21.80 -8.64
C THR A 83 -1.50 -20.52 -9.40
N ARG A 84 -2.18 -19.56 -8.74
CA ARG A 84 -2.55 -18.30 -9.39
C ARG A 84 -1.33 -17.39 -9.60
N PRO A 85 -1.29 -16.62 -10.69
CA PRO A 85 -0.19 -15.71 -10.96
C PRO A 85 0.03 -14.71 -9.81
N LEU A 86 1.26 -14.22 -9.68
CA LEU A 86 1.66 -13.13 -8.79
C LEU A 86 2.30 -12.02 -9.63
N VAL A 87 1.85 -10.79 -9.44
CA VAL A 87 2.48 -9.64 -10.11
C VAL A 87 3.59 -9.10 -9.21
N LEU A 88 4.75 -8.83 -9.78
CA LEU A 88 5.85 -8.15 -9.10
C LEU A 88 5.98 -6.75 -9.69
N LEU A 89 5.63 -5.72 -8.91
CA LEU A 89 5.72 -4.31 -9.30
C LEU A 89 6.99 -3.69 -8.73
N GLY A 90 7.60 -2.79 -9.49
CA GLY A 90 8.76 -2.03 -9.01
C GLY A 90 9.25 -1.01 -10.03
N PRO A 91 10.19 -0.13 -9.66
CA PRO A 91 10.80 0.84 -10.55
C PRO A 91 11.60 0.18 -11.68
N GLU A 92 12.18 0.99 -12.55
CA GLU A 92 13.14 0.52 -13.57
C GLU A 92 14.30 -0.21 -12.90
N GLY A 93 14.79 -1.31 -13.52
CA GLY A 93 15.70 -2.29 -12.94
C GLY A 93 15.01 -3.55 -12.42
N LEU A 94 13.65 -3.58 -12.42
CA LEU A 94 12.88 -4.72 -11.91
C LEU A 94 13.22 -6.04 -12.63
N LEU A 95 13.44 -6.00 -13.93
CA LEU A 95 13.69 -7.22 -14.72
C LEU A 95 15.03 -7.86 -14.37
N GLU A 96 16.03 -7.05 -14.06
CA GLU A 96 17.35 -7.51 -13.59
C GLU A 96 17.23 -8.15 -12.22
N VAL A 97 16.52 -7.49 -11.29
CA VAL A 97 16.24 -8.02 -9.96
C VAL A 97 15.45 -9.32 -10.06
N TRP A 98 14.42 -9.38 -10.90
CA TRP A 98 13.65 -10.61 -11.10
C TRP A 98 14.51 -11.77 -11.63
N ARG A 99 15.42 -11.51 -12.59
CA ARG A 99 16.34 -12.54 -13.08
C ARG A 99 17.22 -13.09 -11.97
N ALA A 100 17.76 -12.21 -11.09
CA ALA A 100 18.55 -12.62 -9.95
C ALA A 100 17.74 -13.45 -8.94
N VAL A 101 16.53 -13.00 -8.60
CA VAL A 101 15.60 -13.72 -7.72
C VAL A 101 15.24 -15.08 -8.32
N TYR A 102 14.92 -15.14 -9.63
CA TYR A 102 14.59 -16.39 -10.31
C TYR A 102 15.77 -17.38 -10.33
N ALA A 103 16.99 -16.90 -10.47
CA ALA A 103 18.18 -17.76 -10.39
C ALA A 103 18.32 -18.41 -8.99
N LEU A 104 17.86 -17.73 -7.93
CA LEU A 104 17.88 -18.27 -6.56
C LEU A 104 16.67 -19.20 -6.29
N THR A 105 15.48 -18.87 -6.79
CA THR A 105 14.27 -19.67 -6.55
C THR A 105 14.18 -20.89 -7.45
N GLY A 106 14.73 -20.82 -8.66
CA GLY A 106 14.44 -21.78 -9.71
C GLY A 106 12.98 -21.70 -10.19
N PRO A 107 12.49 -22.73 -10.90
CA PRO A 107 11.10 -22.78 -11.38
C PRO A 107 10.10 -22.81 -10.22
N LEU A 108 9.05 -21.99 -10.34
CA LEU A 108 7.95 -21.91 -9.39
C LEU A 108 6.69 -22.58 -9.99
N PRO A 109 5.78 -23.18 -9.19
CA PRO A 109 4.55 -23.82 -9.69
C PRO A 109 3.49 -22.79 -10.15
N TYR A 110 3.80 -21.49 -10.11
CA TYR A 110 2.94 -20.39 -10.55
C TYR A 110 3.76 -19.35 -11.30
N ALA A 111 3.09 -18.56 -12.15
CA ALA A 111 3.74 -17.48 -12.88
C ALA A 111 3.98 -16.26 -12.00
N VAL A 112 5.19 -15.71 -12.04
CA VAL A 112 5.49 -14.37 -11.54
C VAL A 112 5.59 -13.43 -12.74
N LYS A 113 4.82 -12.33 -12.71
CA LYS A 113 4.71 -11.36 -13.81
C LYS A 113 5.33 -10.03 -13.39
N PRO A 114 6.59 -9.74 -13.77
CA PRO A 114 7.19 -8.44 -13.46
C PRO A 114 6.51 -7.32 -14.28
N LEU A 115 6.14 -6.25 -13.61
CA LEU A 115 5.54 -5.05 -14.18
C LEU A 115 6.32 -3.81 -13.71
N VAL A 116 7.10 -3.22 -14.62
CA VAL A 116 7.86 -2.01 -14.34
C VAL A 116 6.92 -0.83 -14.20
N CYS A 117 6.96 -0.17 -13.06
CA CYS A 117 6.15 1.00 -12.73
C CYS A 117 6.87 2.31 -13.04
N ARG A 118 6.10 3.30 -13.48
CA ARG A 118 6.57 4.68 -13.64
C ARG A 118 5.78 5.60 -12.74
N ALA A 119 6.49 6.50 -12.07
CA ALA A 119 5.84 7.51 -11.22
C ALA A 119 4.78 8.30 -12.00
N GLY A 120 3.63 8.54 -11.37
CA GLY A 120 2.51 9.24 -11.96
C GLY A 120 1.62 8.42 -12.90
N GLN A 121 1.98 7.16 -13.20
CA GLN A 121 1.16 6.26 -14.04
C GLN A 121 0.40 5.27 -13.15
N PRO A 122 -0.91 5.45 -12.94
CA PRO A 122 -1.68 4.56 -12.08
C PRO A 122 -1.81 3.16 -12.70
N VAL A 123 -1.72 2.15 -11.85
CA VAL A 123 -2.01 0.75 -12.17
C VAL A 123 -3.43 0.45 -11.69
N ALA A 124 -4.31 0.06 -12.59
CA ALA A 124 -5.65 -0.40 -12.23
C ALA A 124 -5.55 -1.77 -11.54
N LEU A 125 -6.17 -1.92 -10.36
CA LEU A 125 -6.01 -3.15 -9.58
C LEU A 125 -6.81 -4.32 -10.14
N ASP A 126 -7.89 -4.06 -10.85
CA ASP A 126 -8.66 -5.07 -11.60
C ASP A 126 -7.86 -5.69 -12.75
N ALA A 127 -6.85 -4.98 -13.28
CA ALA A 127 -5.90 -5.53 -14.25
C ALA A 127 -4.89 -6.52 -13.62
N LEU A 128 -4.69 -6.48 -12.30
CA LEU A 128 -3.83 -7.41 -11.56
C LEU A 128 -4.58 -8.70 -11.20
N SER A 129 -5.82 -8.55 -10.76
CA SER A 129 -6.69 -9.66 -10.34
C SER A 129 -8.14 -9.19 -10.29
N ASP A 130 -9.06 -10.04 -10.75
CA ASP A 130 -10.51 -9.78 -10.65
C ASP A 130 -10.96 -9.71 -9.18
N GLY A 131 -11.89 -8.80 -8.90
CA GLY A 131 -12.55 -8.71 -7.58
C GLY A 131 -12.13 -7.54 -6.72
N TRP A 132 -11.13 -6.76 -7.11
CA TRP A 132 -10.87 -5.44 -6.52
C TRP A 132 -12.09 -4.51 -6.70
N PRO A 133 -12.31 -3.56 -5.78
CA PRO A 133 -13.36 -2.54 -5.98
C PRO A 133 -13.19 -1.83 -7.32
N ALA A 134 -14.30 -1.60 -8.03
CA ALA A 134 -14.27 -0.93 -9.33
C ALA A 134 -13.57 0.44 -9.25
N GLY A 135 -12.61 0.66 -10.14
CA GLY A 135 -11.80 1.88 -10.18
C GLY A 135 -10.73 1.97 -9.09
N ALA A 136 -10.48 0.90 -8.33
CA ALA A 136 -9.35 0.85 -7.40
C ALA A 136 -8.02 0.95 -8.15
N THR A 137 -7.12 1.82 -7.68
CA THR A 137 -5.85 2.09 -8.34
C THR A 137 -4.68 2.11 -7.36
N LEU A 138 -3.53 1.68 -7.85
CA LEU A 138 -2.24 1.87 -7.20
C LEU A 138 -1.43 2.88 -8.01
N LEU A 139 -1.14 4.06 -7.45
CA LEU A 139 -0.34 5.10 -8.08
C LEU A 139 1.09 5.03 -7.55
N PRO A 140 2.09 4.67 -8.40
CA PRO A 140 3.49 4.83 -8.06
C PRO A 140 3.86 6.32 -7.98
N VAL A 141 4.55 6.71 -6.91
CA VAL A 141 4.91 8.09 -6.58
C VAL A 141 6.42 8.23 -6.59
N ALA A 142 6.95 9.23 -7.27
CA ALA A 142 8.38 9.52 -7.20
C ALA A 142 8.77 9.93 -5.78
N THR A 143 9.79 9.28 -5.22
CA THR A 143 10.33 9.59 -3.90
C THR A 143 11.77 10.11 -4.02
N LYS A 144 12.27 10.71 -2.94
CA LYS A 144 13.62 11.28 -2.91
C LYS A 144 14.54 10.40 -2.07
N HIS A 145 15.18 9.46 -2.74
CA HIS A 145 16.15 8.54 -2.14
C HIS A 145 17.45 8.50 -2.95
N ARG A 146 18.48 7.82 -2.44
CA ARG A 146 19.79 7.74 -3.11
C ARG A 146 19.81 6.91 -4.37
N VAL A 147 18.87 5.96 -4.46
CA VAL A 147 18.63 5.15 -5.65
C VAL A 147 17.25 5.47 -6.21
N ARG A 148 16.97 5.00 -7.42
CA ARG A 148 15.63 5.12 -7.99
C ARG A 148 14.61 4.40 -7.09
N SER A 149 13.65 5.14 -6.59
CA SER A 149 12.67 4.67 -5.63
C SER A 149 11.26 5.18 -5.95
N LEU A 150 10.28 4.43 -5.49
CA LEU A 150 8.85 4.74 -5.59
C LEU A 150 8.21 4.62 -4.20
N GLY A 151 7.31 5.53 -3.90
CA GLY A 151 6.24 5.27 -2.94
C GLY A 151 5.01 4.75 -3.67
N TYR A 152 3.99 4.36 -2.93
CA TYR A 152 2.73 3.87 -3.49
C TYR A 152 1.54 4.53 -2.82
N ARG A 153 0.60 5.04 -3.63
CA ARG A 153 -0.71 5.48 -3.17
C ARG A 153 -1.77 4.51 -3.65
N LEU A 154 -2.51 3.94 -2.72
CA LEU A 154 -3.67 3.10 -2.98
C LEU A 154 -4.94 3.93 -2.81
N ASP A 155 -5.70 4.08 -3.88
CA ASP A 155 -7.02 4.71 -3.87
C ASP A 155 -8.11 3.65 -4.06
N LEU A 156 -9.04 3.57 -3.11
CA LEU A 156 -10.25 2.76 -3.21
C LEU A 156 -11.45 3.70 -3.34
N PRO A 157 -12.00 3.89 -4.55
CA PRO A 157 -13.12 4.78 -4.74
C PRO A 157 -14.39 4.23 -4.07
N ARG A 158 -15.32 5.12 -3.78
CA ARG A 158 -16.64 4.75 -3.25
C ARG A 158 -17.70 5.25 -4.21
N ALA A 159 -18.47 4.32 -4.77
CA ALA A 159 -19.60 4.64 -5.62
C ALA A 159 -20.65 5.49 -4.87
N GLY A 160 -21.45 6.24 -5.60
CA GLY A 160 -22.61 6.92 -5.09
C GLY A 160 -23.63 5.97 -4.45
N ARG A 161 -24.58 6.50 -3.68
CA ARG A 161 -25.68 5.68 -3.16
C ARG A 161 -26.49 5.13 -4.32
N PHE A 162 -26.79 3.83 -4.23
CA PHE A 162 -27.69 3.19 -5.20
C PHE A 162 -29.13 3.65 -4.94
N ASP A 163 -29.82 4.02 -6.00
CA ASP A 163 -31.21 4.45 -5.97
C ASP A 163 -32.12 3.30 -6.47
N PRO A 164 -32.78 2.58 -5.54
CA PRO A 164 -33.63 1.46 -5.88
C PRO A 164 -34.85 1.88 -6.70
N GLU A 165 -35.33 3.11 -6.51
CA GLU A 165 -36.53 3.61 -7.22
C GLU A 165 -36.20 3.90 -8.67
N LYS A 166 -35.07 4.56 -8.94
CA LYS A 166 -34.59 4.71 -10.31
C LYS A 166 -34.38 3.36 -11.00
N ALA A 167 -33.76 2.40 -10.29
CA ALA A 167 -33.52 1.07 -10.85
C ALA A 167 -34.86 0.36 -11.21
N ARG A 168 -35.87 0.48 -10.36
CA ARG A 168 -37.24 -0.04 -10.65
C ARG A 168 -37.88 0.67 -11.82
N ALA A 169 -37.85 2.01 -11.86
CA ALA A 169 -38.39 2.81 -12.94
C ALA A 169 -37.74 2.47 -14.31
N LEU A 170 -36.48 2.12 -14.31
CA LEU A 170 -35.77 1.66 -15.51
C LEU A 170 -36.05 0.21 -15.87
N GLY A 171 -36.79 -0.54 -15.05
CA GLY A 171 -37.11 -1.96 -15.29
C GLY A 171 -35.96 -2.92 -14.97
N VAL A 172 -34.96 -2.50 -14.19
CA VAL A 172 -33.81 -3.36 -13.84
C VAL A 172 -34.24 -4.40 -12.81
N PRO A 173 -34.09 -5.72 -13.12
CA PRO A 173 -34.39 -6.77 -12.17
C PRO A 173 -33.51 -6.65 -10.90
N VAL A 174 -34.08 -6.93 -9.72
CA VAL A 174 -33.37 -6.85 -8.42
C VAL A 174 -32.11 -7.72 -8.40
N THR A 175 -32.14 -8.85 -9.08
CA THR A 175 -31.00 -9.78 -9.23
C THR A 175 -29.78 -9.14 -9.90
N GLN A 176 -29.99 -8.08 -10.70
CA GLN A 176 -28.93 -7.38 -11.43
C GLN A 176 -28.45 -6.08 -10.75
N TRP A 177 -29.13 -5.63 -9.68
CA TRP A 177 -28.75 -4.40 -8.96
C TRP A 177 -27.31 -4.41 -8.45
N ARG A 178 -26.85 -5.59 -8.00
CA ARG A 178 -25.47 -5.75 -7.52
C ARG A 178 -24.42 -5.48 -8.61
N LEU A 179 -24.73 -5.72 -9.87
CA LEU A 179 -23.86 -5.40 -11.00
C LEU A 179 -23.69 -3.88 -11.13
N LEU A 180 -24.81 -3.14 -11.14
CA LEU A 180 -24.81 -1.68 -11.19
C LEU A 180 -24.10 -1.06 -9.98
N GLN A 181 -24.32 -1.60 -8.78
CA GLN A 181 -23.62 -1.16 -7.57
C GLN A 181 -22.10 -1.38 -7.64
N ARG A 182 -21.66 -2.35 -8.44
CA ARG A 182 -20.24 -2.65 -8.69
C ARG A 182 -19.66 -1.88 -9.89
N GLY A 183 -20.42 -0.94 -10.46
CA GLY A 183 -19.98 -0.17 -11.62
C GLY A 183 -20.09 -0.90 -12.96
N GLN A 184 -20.82 -2.02 -13.02
CA GLN A 184 -21.02 -2.80 -14.26
C GLN A 184 -22.36 -2.43 -14.89
N ALA A 185 -22.35 -2.15 -16.20
CA ALA A 185 -23.56 -1.92 -16.97
C ALA A 185 -24.38 -3.22 -17.09
N VAL A 186 -25.69 -3.08 -17.15
CA VAL A 186 -26.66 -4.19 -17.20
C VAL A 186 -27.45 -4.12 -18.51
N PRO A 187 -27.48 -5.22 -19.31
CA PRO A 187 -28.33 -5.27 -20.50
C PRO A 187 -29.82 -5.40 -20.12
N LEU A 188 -30.64 -4.54 -20.66
CA LEU A 188 -32.10 -4.69 -20.74
C LEU A 188 -32.51 -4.82 -22.21
N ALA A 189 -33.68 -5.37 -22.50
CA ALA A 189 -34.11 -5.83 -23.81
C ALA A 189 -33.64 -4.98 -25.02
N GLU A 190 -33.64 -3.66 -24.93
CA GLU A 190 -33.29 -2.75 -26.03
C GLU A 190 -32.12 -1.80 -25.72
N ARG A 191 -31.57 -1.83 -24.49
CA ARG A 191 -30.52 -0.89 -24.09
C ARG A 191 -29.61 -1.45 -22.96
N MET A 192 -28.45 -0.81 -22.79
CA MET A 192 -27.62 -0.98 -21.62
C MET A 192 -27.98 0.08 -20.58
N VAL A 193 -28.26 -0.32 -19.35
CA VAL A 193 -28.38 0.61 -18.22
C VAL A 193 -27.01 0.81 -17.61
N GLN A 194 -26.58 2.07 -17.55
CA GLN A 194 -25.29 2.43 -16.98
C GLN A 194 -25.41 2.63 -15.47
N PRO A 195 -24.34 2.32 -14.70
CA PRO A 195 -24.31 2.56 -13.25
C PRO A 195 -24.68 4.00 -12.86
N THR A 196 -24.26 4.98 -13.66
CA THR A 196 -24.49 6.41 -13.42
C THR A 196 -25.99 6.79 -13.45
N GLU A 197 -26.85 5.97 -14.05
CA GLU A 197 -28.30 6.22 -14.11
C GLU A 197 -29.00 5.91 -12.79
N VAL A 198 -28.39 5.05 -11.95
CA VAL A 198 -28.97 4.56 -10.68
C VAL A 198 -28.05 4.83 -9.47
N LEU A 199 -26.85 5.34 -9.69
CA LEU A 199 -25.93 5.74 -8.62
C LEU A 199 -25.97 7.26 -8.46
N GLY A 200 -26.00 7.73 -7.23
CA GLY A 200 -25.78 9.13 -6.90
C GLY A 200 -24.35 9.61 -7.17
N ALA A 201 -24.03 10.82 -6.75
CA ALA A 201 -22.67 11.35 -6.85
C ALA A 201 -21.65 10.44 -6.14
N PRO A 202 -20.42 10.32 -6.69
CA PRO A 202 -19.34 9.59 -6.02
C PRO A 202 -19.11 10.13 -4.61
N ARG A 203 -18.87 9.24 -3.65
CA ARG A 203 -18.59 9.57 -2.26
C ARG A 203 -17.09 9.49 -1.99
N LYS A 204 -16.64 10.07 -0.86
CA LYS A 204 -15.24 9.97 -0.45
C LYS A 204 -14.82 8.52 -0.32
N GLY A 205 -13.81 8.12 -1.08
CA GLY A 205 -13.17 6.82 -1.03
C GLY A 205 -12.19 6.70 0.15
N LEU A 206 -11.37 5.65 0.12
CA LEU A 206 -10.24 5.48 1.05
C LEU A 206 -8.94 5.71 0.30
N ARG A 207 -7.99 6.39 0.96
CA ARG A 207 -6.65 6.64 0.45
C ARG A 207 -5.62 6.20 1.48
N PHE A 208 -4.72 5.37 1.04
CA PHE A 208 -3.55 4.92 1.80
C PHE A 208 -2.28 5.25 1.04
N VAL A 209 -1.24 5.74 1.75
CA VAL A 209 0.05 6.05 1.15
C VAL A 209 1.17 5.37 1.93
N PHE A 210 2.07 4.72 1.21
CA PHE A 210 3.31 4.14 1.69
C PHE A 210 4.48 4.88 1.03
N SER A 211 5.31 5.55 1.81
CA SER A 211 6.41 6.35 1.26
C SER A 211 7.53 5.49 0.68
N GLY A 212 7.75 4.27 1.23
CA GLY A 212 9.06 3.65 1.13
C GLY A 212 10.13 4.55 1.74
N ASP A 213 11.36 4.40 1.31
CA ASP A 213 12.46 5.25 1.74
C ASP A 213 12.44 6.58 1.01
N SER A 214 12.38 7.66 1.77
CA SER A 214 12.33 8.99 1.19
C SER A 214 12.70 10.09 2.16
N ALA A 215 13.54 11.01 1.72
CA ALA A 215 13.52 12.37 2.24
C ALA A 215 12.19 13.06 1.85
N PRO A 216 11.76 14.10 2.58
CA PRO A 216 10.56 14.86 2.22
C PRO A 216 10.66 15.40 0.78
N CYS A 217 9.60 15.23 0.01
CA CYS A 217 9.56 15.71 -1.36
C CYS A 217 8.14 16.11 -1.80
N PRO A 218 8.01 17.05 -2.76
CA PRO A 218 6.70 17.54 -3.19
C PRO A 218 5.78 16.47 -3.77
N ALA A 219 6.33 15.49 -4.49
CA ALA A 219 5.52 14.43 -5.09
C ALA A 219 4.87 13.52 -4.02
N LEU A 220 5.62 13.18 -2.95
CA LEU A 220 5.08 12.41 -1.83
C LEU A 220 4.03 13.23 -1.06
N GLU A 221 4.29 14.51 -0.81
CA GLU A 221 3.34 15.41 -0.16
C GLU A 221 2.02 15.51 -0.96
N GLN A 222 2.11 15.70 -2.27
CA GLN A 222 0.94 15.72 -3.15
C GLN A 222 0.19 14.38 -3.15
N ALA A 223 0.91 13.27 -3.18
CA ALA A 223 0.28 11.95 -3.15
C ALA A 223 -0.44 11.69 -1.82
N ALA A 224 0.10 12.21 -0.71
CA ALA A 224 -0.45 12.04 0.62
C ALA A 224 -1.65 12.96 0.91
N GLN A 225 -1.97 13.94 0.05
CA GLN A 225 -3.06 14.88 0.31
C GLN A 225 -4.37 14.19 0.67
N GLY A 226 -4.87 14.50 1.88
CA GLY A 226 -6.11 13.98 2.43
C GLY A 226 -6.16 12.47 2.62
N ALA A 227 -5.01 11.80 2.70
CA ALA A 227 -4.94 10.35 2.93
C ALA A 227 -5.51 9.97 4.30
N ASP A 228 -6.17 8.81 4.36
CA ASP A 228 -6.69 8.28 5.62
C ASP A 228 -5.57 7.71 6.51
N LEU A 229 -4.49 7.21 5.86
CA LEU A 229 -3.27 6.76 6.52
C LEU A 229 -2.06 7.01 5.63
N LEU A 230 -1.02 7.58 6.20
CA LEU A 230 0.32 7.67 5.63
C LEU A 230 1.28 6.82 6.46
N LEU A 231 1.93 5.83 5.84
CA LEU A 231 3.14 5.19 6.35
C LEU A 231 4.33 5.96 5.80
N CYS A 232 5.15 6.54 6.67
CA CYS A 232 6.24 7.42 6.25
C CYS A 232 7.58 7.01 6.87
N ASP A 233 8.63 7.11 6.05
CA ASP A 233 10.01 6.97 6.49
C ASP A 233 10.30 7.84 7.72
N ALA A 234 10.90 7.24 8.72
CA ALA A 234 11.30 7.86 9.97
C ALA A 234 12.61 7.23 10.45
N THR A 235 13.58 7.14 9.55
CA THR A 235 14.87 6.49 9.82
C THR A 235 15.65 7.18 10.93
N TYR A 236 15.45 8.49 11.10
CA TYR A 236 16.12 9.30 12.10
C TYR A 236 15.12 9.92 13.09
N ALA A 237 15.47 9.90 14.37
CA ALA A 237 14.54 10.40 15.39
C ALA A 237 14.67 11.89 15.66
N LEU A 238 15.89 12.44 15.61
CA LEU A 238 16.21 13.76 16.16
C LEU A 238 16.30 14.86 15.11
N PRO A 239 15.93 16.11 15.44
CA PRO A 239 16.02 17.25 14.51
C PRO A 239 17.45 17.51 14.02
N GLU A 240 18.45 17.28 14.87
CA GLU A 240 19.86 17.49 14.58
C GLU A 240 20.38 16.55 13.49
N GLN A 241 19.62 15.47 13.22
CA GLN A 241 19.96 14.46 12.22
C GLN A 241 19.40 14.82 10.82
N GLN A 242 18.78 15.98 10.60
CA GLN A 242 18.15 16.36 9.32
C GLN A 242 19.13 16.37 8.15
N GLU A 243 20.35 16.88 8.36
CA GLU A 243 21.37 16.87 7.30
C GLU A 243 21.81 15.47 6.94
N GLN A 244 22.00 14.60 7.94
CA GLN A 244 22.32 13.21 7.74
C GLN A 244 21.17 12.47 7.03
N ALA A 245 19.93 12.69 7.45
CA ALA A 245 18.75 12.14 6.81
C ALA A 245 18.67 12.54 5.33
N ALA A 246 18.87 13.81 5.04
CA ALA A 246 18.86 14.32 3.66
C ALA A 246 20.00 13.73 2.81
N GLN A 247 21.19 13.56 3.38
CA GLN A 247 22.35 12.94 2.71
C GLN A 247 22.08 11.50 2.29
N TRP A 248 21.35 10.75 3.12
CA TRP A 248 21.01 9.35 2.87
C TRP A 248 19.68 9.16 2.17
N GLY A 249 18.92 10.23 1.97
CA GLY A 249 17.62 10.20 1.30
C GLY A 249 16.52 9.61 2.17
N HIS A 250 16.52 9.97 3.45
CA HIS A 250 15.56 9.57 4.48
C HIS A 250 14.94 10.77 5.18
N SER A 251 14.04 10.52 6.11
CA SER A 251 13.36 11.52 6.92
C SER A 251 13.65 11.38 8.41
N THR A 252 13.53 12.50 9.13
CA THR A 252 13.39 12.49 10.58
C THR A 252 11.91 12.37 10.98
N PHE A 253 11.64 12.01 12.25
CA PHE A 253 10.28 12.00 12.82
C PHE A 253 9.56 13.32 12.60
N GLY A 254 10.25 14.46 12.88
CA GLY A 254 9.69 15.78 12.69
C GLY A 254 9.41 16.13 11.22
N GLN A 255 10.28 15.71 10.30
CA GLN A 255 10.07 15.94 8.87
C GLN A 255 8.86 15.17 8.32
N SER A 256 8.69 13.91 8.74
CA SER A 256 7.53 13.10 8.35
C SER A 256 6.23 13.64 8.95
N ALA A 257 6.26 14.12 10.20
CA ALA A 257 5.13 14.80 10.82
C ALA A 257 4.77 16.12 10.11
N ALA A 258 5.76 16.90 9.70
CA ALA A 258 5.53 18.15 8.94
C ALA A 258 4.91 17.86 7.55
N LEU A 259 5.38 16.82 6.85
CA LEU A 259 4.79 16.40 5.60
C LEU A 259 3.34 15.95 5.79
N ALA A 260 3.06 15.16 6.83
CA ALA A 260 1.72 14.68 7.17
C ALA A 260 0.76 15.85 7.47
N ALA A 261 1.21 16.82 8.27
CA ALA A 261 0.42 18.01 8.61
C ALA A 261 0.11 18.83 7.34
N LYS A 262 1.10 19.09 6.49
CA LYS A 262 0.94 19.87 5.26
C LYS A 262 0.04 19.16 4.24
N ALA A 263 0.12 17.83 4.14
CA ALA A 263 -0.74 17.02 3.29
C ALA A 263 -2.16 16.85 3.85
N GLY A 264 -2.42 17.22 5.10
CA GLY A 264 -3.73 17.05 5.74
C GLY A 264 -4.15 15.60 5.85
N VAL A 265 -3.22 14.68 6.15
CA VAL A 265 -3.55 13.28 6.36
C VAL A 265 -4.34 13.11 7.67
N LYS A 266 -5.11 12.02 7.79
CA LYS A 266 -5.83 11.75 9.05
C LYS A 266 -4.96 11.08 10.10
N ARG A 267 -4.04 10.23 9.67
CA ARG A 267 -3.13 9.45 10.53
C ARG A 267 -1.77 9.32 9.89
N LEU A 268 -0.73 9.38 10.70
CA LEU A 268 0.65 9.11 10.31
C LEU A 268 1.18 7.94 11.14
N TRP A 269 1.70 6.91 10.46
CA TRP A 269 2.53 5.91 11.10
C TRP A 269 3.98 6.09 10.66
N LEU A 270 4.85 6.34 11.63
CA LEU A 270 6.29 6.42 11.46
C LEU A 270 6.83 5.00 11.35
N VAL A 271 7.66 4.71 10.36
CA VAL A 271 8.23 3.38 10.07
C VAL A 271 9.67 3.50 9.59
N HIS A 272 10.33 2.38 9.34
CA HIS A 272 11.70 2.33 8.80
C HIS A 272 12.72 2.95 9.76
N TYR A 273 12.75 2.46 10.99
CA TYR A 273 13.64 3.01 12.02
C TYR A 273 15.07 2.49 11.88
N SER A 274 16.05 3.39 11.98
CA SER A 274 17.45 3.02 12.15
C SER A 274 17.63 2.04 13.31
N PRO A 275 18.54 1.06 13.21
CA PRO A 275 18.89 0.17 14.30
C PRO A 275 19.33 0.90 15.59
N MET A 276 19.80 2.16 15.46
CA MET A 276 20.16 3.00 16.59
C MET A 276 18.97 3.50 17.41
N ILE A 277 17.74 3.41 16.86
CA ILE A 277 16.51 3.78 17.57
C ILE A 277 15.95 2.50 18.20
N THR A 278 16.36 2.23 19.42
CA THR A 278 15.92 1.03 20.16
C THR A 278 14.46 1.12 20.60
N ASP A 279 14.01 2.31 21.00
CA ASP A 279 12.62 2.59 21.40
C ASP A 279 12.11 3.85 20.68
N PRO A 280 11.36 3.71 19.58
CA PRO A 280 10.80 4.84 18.84
C PRO A 280 9.84 5.72 19.65
N GLU A 281 9.11 5.14 20.61
CA GLU A 281 8.12 5.87 21.42
C GLU A 281 8.76 6.99 22.26
N GLN A 282 10.02 6.86 22.65
CA GLN A 282 10.74 7.92 23.40
C GLN A 282 10.90 9.20 22.58
N HIS A 283 10.78 9.13 21.25
CA HIS A 283 10.93 10.27 20.34
C HIS A 283 9.60 10.75 19.75
N LEU A 284 8.50 10.05 20.02
CA LEU A 284 7.20 10.32 19.39
C LEU A 284 6.65 11.71 19.72
N ALA A 285 6.86 12.21 20.94
CA ALA A 285 6.33 13.50 21.38
C ALA A 285 6.75 14.67 20.46
N GLN A 286 7.94 14.59 19.87
CA GLN A 286 8.42 15.58 18.90
C GLN A 286 7.59 15.56 17.60
N ALA A 287 7.27 14.41 17.07
CA ALA A 287 6.40 14.30 15.90
C ALA A 287 4.98 14.76 16.24
N GLN A 288 4.46 14.38 17.41
CA GLN A 288 3.12 14.76 17.86
C GLN A 288 2.96 16.26 18.14
N SER A 289 4.03 16.96 18.50
CA SER A 289 4.00 18.44 18.62
C SER A 289 3.75 19.14 17.27
N ILE A 290 4.07 18.47 16.15
CA ILE A 290 3.87 18.98 14.78
C ILE A 290 2.57 18.44 14.19
N PHE A 291 2.29 17.15 14.42
CA PHE A 291 1.11 16.47 13.92
C PHE A 291 0.58 15.50 15.00
N SER A 292 -0.47 15.89 15.68
CA SER A 292 -0.98 15.19 16.88
C SER A 292 -1.42 13.73 16.61
N ALA A 293 -1.80 13.39 15.38
CA ALA A 293 -2.17 12.04 14.97
C ALA A 293 -0.98 11.20 14.45
N ALA A 294 0.24 11.56 14.82
CA ALA A 294 1.44 10.75 14.59
C ALA A 294 1.51 9.61 15.62
N GLU A 295 1.83 8.44 15.13
CA GLU A 295 1.99 7.21 15.93
C GLU A 295 3.25 6.47 15.47
N CYS A 296 3.93 5.79 16.39
CA CYS A 296 4.98 4.85 16.01
C CYS A 296 4.39 3.57 15.41
N GLY A 297 4.98 3.13 14.30
CA GLY A 297 4.75 1.80 13.76
C GLY A 297 5.49 0.74 14.57
N PHE A 298 4.92 -0.44 14.69
CA PHE A 298 5.57 -1.63 15.23
C PHE A 298 5.12 -2.86 14.47
N ASP A 299 5.90 -3.91 14.50
CA ASP A 299 5.61 -5.16 13.80
C ASP A 299 4.30 -5.77 14.29
N GLY A 300 3.37 -6.02 13.40
CA GLY A 300 2.03 -6.50 13.71
C GLY A 300 0.99 -5.39 13.95
N LYS A 301 1.38 -4.09 13.99
CA LYS A 301 0.40 -3.00 14.08
C LYS A 301 -0.58 -3.05 12.93
N ARG A 302 -1.88 -2.97 13.26
CA ARG A 302 -2.95 -3.13 12.27
C ARG A 302 -4.02 -2.07 12.47
N ILE A 303 -4.58 -1.59 11.36
CA ILE A 303 -5.77 -0.75 11.32
C ILE A 303 -6.70 -1.19 10.21
N THR A 304 -8.00 -1.10 10.43
CA THR A 304 -9.00 -1.21 9.36
C THR A 304 -9.63 0.16 9.14
N LEU A 305 -9.41 0.71 7.95
CA LEU A 305 -10.00 1.94 7.49
C LEU A 305 -11.41 1.67 6.96
N HIS A 306 -12.36 2.46 7.40
CA HIS A 306 -13.75 2.39 6.99
C HIS A 306 -14.12 3.62 6.17
N TYR A 307 -15.06 3.47 5.23
CA TYR A 307 -15.67 4.61 4.58
C TYR A 307 -16.41 5.44 5.63
N GLU A 308 -16.19 6.75 5.62
CA GLU A 308 -16.96 7.65 6.47
C GLU A 308 -18.43 7.61 6.05
N GLU A 309 -19.34 7.35 6.97
CA GLU A 309 -20.74 7.60 6.76
C GLU A 309 -20.91 9.13 6.87
N ASN A 310 -21.31 9.79 5.77
CA ASN A 310 -21.71 11.16 5.86
C ASN A 310 -23.00 11.16 6.70
N GLU A 311 -22.96 11.76 7.87
CA GLU A 311 -24.16 12.23 8.55
C GLU A 311 -24.84 13.21 7.59
N GLU A 312 -26.06 12.89 7.17
CA GLU A 312 -26.95 13.78 6.43
C GLU A 312 -27.60 14.78 7.38
#